data_1076eb1588d4cb593cc3d73c3772157e
#
_entry.id   1076eb1588d4cb593cc3d73c3772157e
#
_cell.length_a   1.000
_cell.length_b   1.000
_cell.length_c   1.000
_cell.angle_alpha   90.00
_cell.angle_beta   90.00
_cell.angle_gamma   90.00
#
_symmetry.space_group_name_H-M   'P 1'
#
loop_
_entity.id
_entity.type
_entity.pdbx_description
1 polymer ?
#
loop_
_entity_poly.entity_id
_entity_poly.type
_entity_poly.pdbx_seq_one_letter_code
_entity_poly.pdbx_strand_id
1 'polypeptide(L)'
;MKSIKLFTLAILGIFALFVSSCSSDDDLNKEPPAEEYVTKAKDILNGDIVLSTKATMSGVDKTHLASGCPTKFNFTWKEDGSMTLSLVDFTVGTMPFAVTFKCNTKFMNLNSWEKPERPEAGWVKFQGKDGNVTTNGDDPNDCQTGSGASVDGYLNVLTNQIEFIINYNMMNVRTETFQQTIDKSRLNNFKAEFEQYEKDLAQWKKDHGQG
;
A
#
# COMPACT_ATOMS: atom_id res chain seq x y z
N MET A 1 25.41 44.77 -65.98
CA MET A 1 25.21 45.56 -64.78
C MET A 1 23.93 45.11 -64.10
N LYS A 2 23.98 44.22 -63.20
CA LYS A 2 23.04 43.97 -62.05
C LYS A 2 23.56 42.77 -61.26
N SER A 3 24.03 43.05 -60.08
CA SER A 3 24.59 42.07 -59.16
C SER A 3 23.45 41.17 -58.59
N ILE A 4 23.59 39.88 -58.71
CA ILE A 4 22.72 38.93 -58.02
C ILE A 4 23.46 38.47 -56.75
N LYS A 5 22.90 38.82 -55.57
CA LYS A 5 23.39 38.36 -54.30
C LYS A 5 22.89 36.95 -54.03
N LEU A 6 23.82 36.01 -53.95
CA LEU A 6 23.56 34.61 -53.59
C LEU A 6 23.36 34.55 -52.07
N PHE A 7 22.17 34.18 -51.62
CA PHE A 7 21.89 33.89 -50.22
C PHE A 7 22.18 32.42 -49.93
N THR A 8 23.28 32.17 -49.26
CA THR A 8 23.61 30.82 -48.77
C THR A 8 22.88 30.58 -47.43
N LEU A 9 21.85 29.74 -47.48
CA LEU A 9 21.14 29.29 -46.26
C LEU A 9 21.90 28.11 -45.65
N ALA A 10 22.58 28.35 -44.53
CA ALA A 10 23.21 27.31 -43.76
C ALA A 10 22.15 26.65 -42.85
N ILE A 11 21.74 25.43 -43.21
CA ILE A 11 20.89 24.61 -42.34
C ILE A 11 21.82 23.93 -41.33
N LEU A 12 21.84 24.46 -40.10
CA LEU A 12 22.47 23.77 -38.94
C LEU A 12 21.51 22.66 -38.48
N GLY A 13 21.84 21.42 -38.83
CA GLY A 13 21.17 20.25 -38.29
C GLY A 13 21.58 20.04 -36.81
N ILE A 14 20.67 20.30 -35.90
CA ILE A 14 20.82 19.91 -34.51
C ILE A 14 20.48 18.43 -34.40
N PHE A 15 21.51 17.59 -34.32
CA PHE A 15 21.40 16.20 -33.94
C PHE A 15 21.16 16.15 -32.43
N ALA A 16 19.91 16.07 -32.03
CA ALA A 16 19.56 15.74 -30.66
C ALA A 16 19.88 14.26 -30.41
N LEU A 17 20.98 14.00 -29.78
CA LEU A 17 21.30 12.69 -29.21
C LEU A 17 20.32 12.42 -28.07
N PHE A 18 19.31 11.63 -28.35
CA PHE A 18 18.52 10.99 -27.29
C PHE A 18 19.40 9.95 -26.61
N VAL A 19 20.09 10.36 -25.54
CA VAL A 19 20.64 9.42 -24.58
C VAL A 19 19.46 8.79 -23.84
N SER A 20 19.07 7.62 -24.32
CA SER A 20 18.18 6.73 -23.58
C SER A 20 18.95 6.26 -22.35
N SER A 21 18.82 7.00 -21.25
CA SER A 21 19.27 6.56 -19.93
C SER A 21 18.24 5.53 -19.46
N CYS A 22 18.56 4.26 -19.62
CA CYS A 22 17.92 3.20 -18.88
C CYS A 22 18.38 3.30 -17.43
N SER A 23 17.71 4.11 -16.63
CA SER A 23 17.78 4.04 -15.19
C SER A 23 16.54 3.28 -14.70
N SER A 24 16.78 2.20 -13.98
CA SER A 24 15.77 1.33 -13.36
C SER A 24 15.05 1.96 -12.14
N ASP A 25 14.87 3.28 -12.15
CA ASP A 25 14.14 4.05 -11.14
C ASP A 25 12.76 4.52 -11.64
N ASP A 26 12.08 3.67 -12.39
CA ASP A 26 10.83 4.00 -13.09
C ASP A 26 9.62 4.33 -12.21
N ASP A 27 9.71 4.22 -10.88
CA ASP A 27 8.54 4.37 -10.02
C ASP A 27 8.32 5.78 -9.43
N LEU A 28 9.27 6.71 -9.55
CA LEU A 28 9.18 8.00 -8.86
C LEU A 28 8.66 9.17 -9.71
N ASN A 29 8.49 9.00 -11.03
CA ASN A 29 8.08 10.06 -11.98
C ASN A 29 6.73 9.80 -12.63
N LYS A 30 5.82 9.08 -11.98
CA LYS A 30 4.49 8.83 -12.53
C LYS A 30 3.62 10.07 -12.39
N GLU A 31 2.92 10.38 -13.47
CA GLU A 31 1.91 11.43 -13.49
C GLU A 31 0.88 11.20 -12.37
N PRO A 32 0.59 12.22 -11.53
CA PRO A 32 -0.38 12.06 -10.46
C PRO A 32 -1.77 11.75 -11.04
N PRO A 33 -2.65 11.08 -10.28
CA PRO A 33 -4.03 10.88 -10.69
C PRO A 33 -4.75 12.22 -10.87
N ALA A 34 -5.85 12.21 -11.64
CA ALA A 34 -6.72 13.37 -11.74
C ALA A 34 -7.13 13.86 -10.34
N GLU A 35 -7.19 15.18 -10.14
CA GLU A 35 -7.51 15.80 -8.85
C GLU A 35 -8.83 15.31 -8.27
N GLU A 36 -9.82 15.03 -9.13
CA GLU A 36 -11.09 14.43 -8.72
C GLU A 36 -10.89 13.07 -8.04
N TYR A 37 -9.99 12.23 -8.54
CA TYR A 37 -9.72 10.91 -7.95
C TYR A 37 -8.98 11.01 -6.61
N VAL A 38 -8.06 11.97 -6.50
CA VAL A 38 -7.37 12.24 -5.23
C VAL A 38 -8.37 12.76 -4.19
N THR A 39 -9.29 13.63 -4.58
CA THR A 39 -10.35 14.15 -3.68
C THR A 39 -11.24 13.01 -3.19
N LYS A 40 -11.72 12.14 -4.08
CA LYS A 40 -12.51 10.97 -3.69
C LYS A 40 -11.72 10.02 -2.79
N ALA A 41 -10.43 9.79 -3.08
CA ALA A 41 -9.57 8.97 -2.23
C ALA A 41 -9.47 9.54 -0.81
N LYS A 42 -9.40 10.88 -0.65
CA LYS A 42 -9.42 11.54 0.66
C LYS A 42 -10.71 11.30 1.43
N ASP A 43 -11.85 11.32 0.76
CA ASP A 43 -13.15 11.06 1.39
C ASP A 43 -13.29 9.59 1.83
N ILE A 44 -12.74 8.66 1.03
CA ILE A 44 -12.81 7.23 1.29
C ILE A 44 -11.82 6.84 2.40
N LEU A 45 -10.53 7.18 2.22
CA LEU A 45 -9.43 6.81 3.11
C LEU A 45 -9.14 7.97 4.08
N ASN A 46 -9.95 8.12 5.11
CA ASN A 46 -9.78 9.13 6.15
C ASN A 46 -10.14 8.56 7.53
N GLY A 47 -9.20 8.64 8.46
CA GLY A 47 -9.34 8.09 9.79
C GLY A 47 -9.16 6.57 9.86
N ASP A 48 -9.82 5.96 10.85
CA ASP A 48 -9.73 4.53 11.09
C ASP A 48 -10.66 3.74 10.15
N ILE A 49 -10.12 2.68 9.56
CA ILE A 49 -10.85 1.77 8.66
C ILE A 49 -10.49 0.33 9.04
N VAL A 50 -11.50 -0.53 9.13
CA VAL A 50 -11.32 -1.97 9.40
C VAL A 50 -11.35 -2.74 8.10
N LEU A 51 -10.29 -3.51 7.86
CA LEU A 51 -10.14 -4.38 6.69
C LEU A 51 -9.78 -5.80 7.13
N SER A 52 -10.16 -6.78 6.33
CA SER A 52 -9.72 -8.16 6.54
C SER A 52 -8.33 -8.36 5.95
N THR A 53 -7.42 -8.94 6.73
CA THR A 53 -6.02 -9.11 6.34
C THR A 53 -5.53 -10.54 6.54
N LYS A 54 -4.49 -10.88 5.77
CA LYS A 54 -3.60 -12.00 6.04
C LYS A 54 -2.22 -11.50 6.43
N ALA A 55 -1.59 -12.20 7.36
CA ALA A 55 -0.19 -11.97 7.70
C ALA A 55 0.63 -13.23 7.42
N THR A 56 1.79 -13.05 6.82
CA THR A 56 2.77 -14.11 6.62
C THR A 56 4.10 -13.70 7.28
N MET A 57 4.82 -14.69 7.79
CA MET A 57 6.16 -14.52 8.32
C MET A 57 7.06 -15.60 7.71
N SER A 58 8.11 -15.19 7.01
CA SER A 58 8.98 -16.09 6.24
C SER A 58 8.20 -17.04 5.30
N GLY A 59 7.14 -16.52 4.67
CA GLY A 59 6.30 -17.27 3.74
C GLY A 59 5.26 -18.20 4.41
N VAL A 60 5.22 -18.25 5.74
CA VAL A 60 4.26 -19.06 6.49
C VAL A 60 3.05 -18.19 6.88
N ASP A 61 1.84 -18.64 6.53
CA ASP A 61 0.60 -18.00 6.95
C ASP A 61 0.46 -18.05 8.48
N LYS A 62 0.29 -16.88 9.09
CA LYS A 62 0.07 -16.71 10.52
C LYS A 62 -1.38 -16.46 10.88
N THR A 63 -2.21 -16.16 9.90
CA THR A 63 -3.63 -15.86 10.09
C THR A 63 -4.47 -17.10 10.23
N HIS A 64 -4.15 -18.13 9.44
CA HIS A 64 -4.80 -19.44 9.38
C HIS A 64 -6.24 -19.44 8.85
N LEU A 65 -7.05 -18.43 9.14
CA LEU A 65 -8.44 -18.35 8.70
C LEU A 65 -8.56 -17.72 7.31
N ALA A 66 -9.33 -18.35 6.43
CA ALA A 66 -9.55 -17.89 5.07
C ALA A 66 -10.24 -16.50 5.02
N SER A 67 -11.07 -16.19 6.03
CA SER A 67 -11.73 -14.88 6.17
C SER A 67 -10.76 -13.72 6.47
N GLY A 68 -9.53 -14.05 6.85
CA GLY A 68 -8.57 -13.06 7.33
C GLY A 68 -8.84 -12.62 8.76
N CYS A 69 -7.98 -11.75 9.28
CA CYS A 69 -8.13 -11.09 10.58
C CYS A 69 -8.68 -9.69 10.38
N PRO A 70 -9.73 -9.27 11.11
CA PRO A 70 -10.14 -7.87 11.15
C PRO A 70 -9.02 -7.01 11.69
N THR A 71 -8.57 -6.07 10.88
CA THR A 71 -7.42 -5.21 11.22
C THR A 71 -7.78 -3.75 11.04
N LYS A 72 -7.49 -2.95 12.05
CA LYS A 72 -7.77 -1.53 12.05
C LYS A 72 -6.55 -0.75 11.56
N PHE A 73 -6.69 -0.10 10.41
CA PHE A 73 -5.72 0.80 9.82
C PHE A 73 -6.14 2.24 10.05
N ASN A 74 -5.18 3.15 10.22
CA ASN A 74 -5.42 4.58 10.23
C ASN A 74 -4.82 5.22 8.98
N PHE A 75 -5.61 6.06 8.33
CA PHE A 75 -5.24 6.82 7.15
C PHE A 75 -5.30 8.32 7.49
N THR A 76 -4.18 9.01 7.40
CA THR A 76 -4.09 10.44 7.70
C THR A 76 -3.49 11.19 6.52
N TRP A 77 -4.25 12.15 5.97
CA TRP A 77 -3.80 12.98 4.86
C TRP A 77 -2.97 14.17 5.33
N LYS A 78 -2.00 14.55 4.52
CA LYS A 78 -1.16 15.74 4.71
C LYS A 78 -1.54 16.84 3.73
N GLU A 79 -1.09 18.05 4.02
CA GLU A 79 -1.32 19.22 3.16
C GLU A 79 -0.68 19.07 1.78
N ASP A 80 0.44 18.36 1.67
CA ASP A 80 1.15 18.09 0.41
C ASP A 80 0.45 17.03 -0.49
N GLY A 81 -0.72 16.55 -0.08
CA GLY A 81 -1.47 15.51 -0.80
C GLY A 81 -0.95 14.10 -0.60
N SER A 82 0.07 13.88 0.21
CA SER A 82 0.48 12.54 0.64
C SER A 82 -0.42 12.03 1.75
N MET A 83 -0.42 10.70 1.92
CA MET A 83 -1.21 10.01 2.94
C MET A 83 -0.28 9.18 3.81
N THR A 84 -0.47 9.24 5.12
CA THR A 84 0.19 8.33 6.05
C THR A 84 -0.73 7.16 6.32
N LEU A 85 -0.26 5.94 6.05
CA LEU A 85 -0.88 4.69 6.50
C LEU A 85 -0.17 4.24 7.77
N SER A 86 -0.94 3.95 8.81
CA SER A 86 -0.42 3.45 10.08
C SER A 86 -1.25 2.32 10.66
N LEU A 87 -0.60 1.54 11.50
CA LEU A 87 -1.10 0.35 12.16
C LEU A 87 -0.42 0.26 13.53
N VAL A 88 -1.17 0.05 14.58
CA VAL A 88 -0.66 0.04 15.96
C VAL A 88 -0.96 -1.29 16.62
N ASP A 89 0.06 -1.87 17.26
CA ASP A 89 -0.02 -3.11 18.04
C ASP A 89 -0.72 -4.25 17.31
N PHE A 90 -0.43 -4.37 15.99
CA PHE A 90 -0.99 -5.42 15.17
C PHE A 90 -0.35 -6.76 15.50
N THR A 91 -1.17 -7.70 15.89
CA THR A 91 -0.83 -9.11 16.00
C THR A 91 -1.96 -9.95 15.42
N VAL A 92 -1.64 -11.11 14.89
CA VAL A 92 -2.63 -12.01 14.30
C VAL A 92 -2.20 -13.47 14.42
N GLY A 93 -3.16 -14.32 14.75
CA GLY A 93 -3.00 -15.76 14.71
C GLY A 93 -1.88 -16.27 15.60
N THR A 94 -0.78 -16.69 14.99
CA THR A 94 0.40 -17.23 15.67
C THR A 94 1.63 -16.33 15.55
N MET A 95 1.44 -15.03 15.35
CA MET A 95 2.55 -14.07 15.40
C MET A 95 3.10 -14.00 16.83
N PRO A 96 4.44 -14.06 17.00
CA PRO A 96 5.08 -14.07 18.33
C PRO A 96 5.23 -12.66 18.92
N PHE A 97 4.88 -11.61 18.20
CA PHE A 97 5.00 -10.21 18.63
C PHE A 97 3.96 -9.34 17.92
N ALA A 98 3.66 -8.19 18.50
CA ALA A 98 2.87 -7.17 17.86
C ALA A 98 3.76 -6.23 17.02
N VAL A 99 3.18 -5.66 15.97
CA VAL A 99 3.85 -4.73 15.05
C VAL A 99 3.15 -3.38 15.07
N THR A 100 3.90 -2.32 15.28
CA THR A 100 3.48 -0.94 15.02
C THR A 100 4.18 -0.45 13.77
N PHE A 101 3.41 0.10 12.84
CA PHE A 101 3.90 0.49 11.52
C PHE A 101 3.39 1.87 11.13
N LYS A 102 4.22 2.62 10.39
CA LYS A 102 3.84 3.89 9.80
C LYS A 102 4.64 4.14 8.52
N CYS A 103 3.93 4.45 7.43
CA CYS A 103 4.54 4.77 6.14
C CYS A 103 3.80 5.93 5.45
N ASN A 104 4.56 6.84 4.85
CA ASN A 104 4.00 7.86 3.97
C ASN A 104 3.84 7.29 2.58
N THR A 105 2.66 7.47 1.99
CA THR A 105 2.31 7.00 0.66
C THR A 105 1.94 8.16 -0.25
N LYS A 106 2.15 7.98 -1.55
CA LYS A 106 1.72 8.91 -2.59
C LYS A 106 0.78 8.19 -3.55
N PHE A 107 -0.19 8.93 -4.07
CA PHE A 107 -1.09 8.44 -5.10
C PHE A 107 -0.52 8.67 -6.49
N MET A 108 -0.73 7.70 -7.38
CA MET A 108 -0.26 7.72 -8.76
C MET A 108 -1.22 6.96 -9.67
N ASN A 109 -1.12 7.20 -10.96
CA ASN A 109 -1.85 6.41 -11.96
C ASN A 109 -1.31 4.97 -12.03
N LEU A 110 -2.16 4.04 -12.48
CA LEU A 110 -1.74 2.68 -12.79
C LEU A 110 -0.76 2.68 -13.97
N ASN A 111 0.23 1.80 -13.91
CA ASN A 111 1.10 1.50 -15.03
C ASN A 111 0.33 0.81 -16.16
N SER A 112 0.91 0.79 -17.35
CA SER A 112 0.33 0.11 -18.52
C SER A 112 0.11 -1.39 -18.30
N TRP A 113 0.97 -2.04 -17.53
CA TRP A 113 0.86 -3.47 -17.21
C TRP A 113 -0.10 -3.78 -16.04
N GLU A 114 -0.43 -2.80 -15.17
CA GLU A 114 -1.40 -2.94 -14.09
C GLU A 114 -2.86 -2.75 -14.58
N LYS A 115 -3.05 -1.96 -15.65
CA LYS A 115 -4.38 -1.66 -16.22
C LYS A 115 -5.16 -2.90 -16.69
N PRO A 116 -4.54 -3.91 -17.33
CA PRO A 116 -5.27 -5.12 -17.74
C PRO A 116 -5.82 -5.92 -16.56
N GLU A 117 -5.18 -5.85 -15.40
CA GLU A 117 -5.63 -6.53 -14.16
C GLU A 117 -6.76 -5.75 -13.46
N ARG A 118 -6.90 -4.45 -13.78
CA ARG A 118 -7.89 -3.53 -13.19
C ARG A 118 -8.54 -2.69 -14.29
N PRO A 119 -9.33 -3.34 -15.17
CA PRO A 119 -9.87 -2.71 -16.37
C PRO A 119 -10.94 -1.65 -16.10
N GLU A 120 -11.58 -1.68 -14.91
CA GLU A 120 -12.64 -0.75 -14.57
C GLU A 120 -12.08 0.65 -14.31
N ALA A 121 -12.87 1.67 -14.60
CA ALA A 121 -12.52 3.05 -14.27
C ALA A 121 -12.46 3.25 -12.75
N GLY A 122 -11.69 4.25 -12.33
CA GLY A 122 -11.63 4.65 -10.92
C GLY A 122 -10.45 4.08 -10.13
N TRP A 123 -9.68 3.17 -10.69
CA TRP A 123 -8.50 2.65 -10.02
C TRP A 123 -7.36 3.67 -9.97
N VAL A 124 -6.81 3.86 -8.78
CA VAL A 124 -5.58 4.59 -8.50
C VAL A 124 -4.64 3.71 -7.67
N LYS A 125 -3.35 3.89 -7.86
CA LYS A 125 -2.32 3.24 -7.06
C LYS A 125 -1.89 4.16 -5.93
N PHE A 126 -1.56 3.61 -4.77
CA PHE A 126 -0.82 4.32 -3.72
C PHE A 126 0.39 3.51 -3.28
N GLN A 127 1.50 4.17 -3.13
CA GLN A 127 2.78 3.52 -2.82
C GLN A 127 3.57 4.34 -1.81
N GLY A 128 4.26 3.64 -0.90
CA GLY A 128 5.18 4.22 0.06
C GLY A 128 6.41 3.35 0.23
N LYS A 129 7.54 4.01 0.51
CA LYS A 129 8.82 3.39 0.86
C LYS A 129 9.36 4.06 2.12
N ASP A 130 10.33 3.45 2.75
CA ASP A 130 11.00 3.99 3.96
C ASP A 130 10.06 4.15 5.17
N GLY A 131 9.05 3.29 5.27
CA GLY A 131 8.20 3.19 6.45
C GLY A 131 9.01 2.76 7.67
N ASN A 132 8.52 3.15 8.86
CA ASN A 132 9.07 2.76 10.15
C ASN A 132 8.25 1.64 10.75
N VAL A 133 8.93 0.69 11.38
CA VAL A 133 8.35 -0.46 12.06
C VAL A 133 8.95 -0.57 13.45
N THR A 134 8.11 -0.89 14.42
CA THR A 134 8.53 -1.26 15.78
C THR A 134 7.81 -2.54 16.17
N THR A 135 8.53 -3.51 16.70
CA THR A 135 7.92 -4.70 17.29
C THR A 135 7.83 -4.52 18.79
N ASN A 136 6.70 -4.94 19.36
CA ASN A 136 6.48 -4.97 20.80
C ASN A 136 6.41 -6.44 21.22
N GLY A 137 7.42 -6.92 21.95
CA GLY A 137 7.42 -8.22 22.60
C GLY A 137 6.97 -8.11 24.07
N ASP A 138 6.78 -9.26 24.71
CA ASP A 138 6.45 -9.31 26.15
C ASP A 138 7.59 -8.77 27.04
N ASP A 139 8.85 -8.81 26.53
CA ASP A 139 10.02 -8.20 27.16
C ASP A 139 10.35 -6.87 26.44
N PRO A 140 10.47 -5.74 27.15
CA PRO A 140 10.92 -4.47 26.57
C PRO A 140 12.28 -4.54 25.85
N ASN A 141 13.13 -5.52 26.18
CA ASN A 141 14.41 -5.75 25.51
C ASN A 141 14.24 -6.41 24.13
N ASP A 142 13.09 -7.00 23.84
CA ASP A 142 12.76 -7.63 22.57
C ASP A 142 12.16 -6.64 21.54
N CYS A 143 12.01 -5.38 21.94
CA CYS A 143 11.53 -4.34 21.04
C CYS A 143 12.59 -4.03 19.98
N GLN A 144 12.27 -4.33 18.71
CA GLN A 144 13.10 -4.03 17.56
C GLN A 144 12.49 -2.89 16.75
N THR A 145 13.35 -1.98 16.31
CA THR A 145 12.96 -0.89 15.42
C THR A 145 13.65 -1.09 14.06
N GLY A 146 12.87 -0.98 12.99
CA GLY A 146 13.35 -1.08 11.62
C GLY A 146 12.85 0.05 10.74
N SER A 147 13.49 0.22 9.60
CA SER A 147 13.11 1.15 8.55
C SER A 147 13.10 0.44 7.19
N GLY A 148 12.63 1.15 6.16
CA GLY A 148 12.57 0.61 4.79
C GLY A 148 11.35 -0.28 4.56
N ALA A 149 10.36 -0.23 5.43
CA ALA A 149 9.08 -0.87 5.16
C ALA A 149 8.38 -0.20 3.98
N SER A 150 7.63 -0.97 3.21
CA SER A 150 6.94 -0.48 2.02
C SER A 150 5.45 -0.80 2.03
N VAL A 151 4.71 0.04 1.34
CA VAL A 151 3.28 -0.16 1.02
C VAL A 151 3.12 -0.14 -0.49
N ASP A 152 2.35 -1.05 -1.00
CA ASP A 152 1.92 -1.09 -2.41
C ASP A 152 0.42 -1.42 -2.45
N GLY A 153 -0.40 -0.51 -2.97
CA GLY A 153 -1.84 -0.67 -2.88
C GLY A 153 -2.61 -0.01 -4.02
N TYR A 154 -3.86 -0.43 -4.14
CA TYR A 154 -4.79 0.03 -5.14
C TYR A 154 -6.13 0.37 -4.49
N LEU A 155 -6.71 1.47 -4.92
CA LEU A 155 -8.03 1.92 -4.52
C LEU A 155 -8.87 2.22 -5.76
N ASN A 156 -10.06 1.66 -5.84
CA ASN A 156 -11.06 2.11 -6.80
C ASN A 156 -11.95 3.15 -6.14
N VAL A 157 -11.78 4.41 -6.54
CA VAL A 157 -12.50 5.55 -5.95
C VAL A 157 -13.96 5.65 -6.40
N LEU A 158 -14.42 4.80 -7.32
CA LEU A 158 -15.82 4.74 -7.77
C LEU A 158 -16.60 3.62 -7.09
N THR A 159 -15.93 2.53 -6.71
CA THR A 159 -16.56 1.35 -6.09
C THR A 159 -16.15 1.15 -4.63
N ASN A 160 -15.23 1.98 -4.09
CA ASN A 160 -14.63 1.87 -2.76
C ASN A 160 -13.89 0.53 -2.53
N GLN A 161 -13.47 -0.14 -3.60
CA GLN A 161 -12.66 -1.35 -3.47
C GLN A 161 -11.22 -1.00 -3.16
N ILE A 162 -10.62 -1.75 -2.24
CA ILE A 162 -9.23 -1.56 -1.83
C ILE A 162 -8.52 -2.90 -1.71
N GLU A 163 -7.23 -2.89 -2.04
CA GLU A 163 -6.28 -3.94 -1.72
C GLU A 163 -4.89 -3.34 -1.55
N PHE A 164 -4.09 -3.84 -0.65
CA PHE A 164 -2.69 -3.44 -0.50
C PHE A 164 -1.87 -4.47 0.25
N ILE A 165 -0.57 -4.33 0.10
CA ILE A 165 0.44 -5.13 0.77
C ILE A 165 1.33 -4.20 1.59
N ILE A 166 1.63 -4.59 2.82
CA ILE A 166 2.69 -4.00 3.64
C ILE A 166 3.82 -5.02 3.76
N ASN A 167 5.01 -4.64 3.32
CA ASN A 167 6.23 -5.37 3.61
C ASN A 167 6.97 -4.62 4.71
N TYR A 168 7.14 -5.26 5.87
CA TYR A 168 7.73 -4.59 7.02
C TYR A 168 9.26 -4.50 6.98
N ASN A 169 9.90 -5.15 6.00
CA ASN A 169 11.36 -5.22 5.91
C ASN A 169 12.02 -5.73 7.22
N MET A 170 11.30 -6.55 7.98
CA MET A 170 11.71 -7.10 9.27
C MET A 170 11.21 -8.55 9.36
N MET A 171 12.11 -9.50 9.63
CA MET A 171 11.82 -10.93 9.79
C MET A 171 10.94 -11.54 8.67
N ASN A 172 11.01 -10.97 7.46
CA ASN A 172 10.15 -11.33 6.33
C ASN A 172 8.65 -11.33 6.68
N VAL A 173 8.23 -10.39 7.53
CA VAL A 173 6.80 -10.20 7.85
C VAL A 173 6.15 -9.35 6.78
N ARG A 174 4.98 -9.81 6.34
CA ARG A 174 4.14 -9.17 5.34
C ARG A 174 2.69 -9.23 5.77
N THR A 175 1.97 -8.15 5.59
CA THR A 175 0.51 -8.09 5.71
C THR A 175 -0.11 -7.76 4.36
N GLU A 176 -1.19 -8.43 4.04
CA GLU A 176 -1.91 -8.29 2.79
C GLU A 176 -3.40 -8.13 3.08
N THR A 177 -4.05 -7.10 2.53
CA THR A 177 -5.51 -7.03 2.50
C THR A 177 -6.01 -7.77 1.27
N PHE A 178 -7.16 -8.43 1.42
CA PHE A 178 -7.87 -8.92 0.24
C PHE A 178 -8.44 -7.75 -0.56
N GLN A 179 -8.70 -7.95 -1.84
CA GLN A 179 -9.56 -7.03 -2.58
C GLN A 179 -10.96 -7.06 -1.95
N GLN A 180 -11.36 -5.96 -1.34
CA GLN A 180 -12.60 -5.84 -0.60
C GLN A 180 -13.17 -4.44 -0.70
N THR A 181 -14.48 -4.31 -0.52
CA THR A 181 -15.12 -2.99 -0.43
C THR A 181 -14.96 -2.43 0.98
N ILE A 182 -14.57 -1.16 1.07
CA ILE A 182 -14.49 -0.45 2.34
C ILE A 182 -15.89 -0.23 2.90
N ASP A 183 -16.12 -0.77 4.08
CA ASP A 183 -17.33 -0.53 4.87
C ASP A 183 -16.94 0.17 6.19
N LYS A 184 -17.20 1.47 6.26
CA LYS A 184 -16.89 2.28 7.45
C LYS A 184 -17.69 1.87 8.69
N SER A 185 -18.82 1.17 8.53
CA SER A 185 -19.62 0.67 9.65
C SER A 185 -18.91 -0.42 10.45
N ARG A 186 -17.97 -1.14 9.85
CA ARG A 186 -17.14 -2.15 10.52
C ARG A 186 -16.33 -1.60 11.70
N LEU A 187 -16.00 -0.30 11.67
CA LEU A 187 -15.29 0.32 12.79
C LEU A 187 -16.10 0.23 14.10
N ASN A 188 -17.40 0.38 14.03
CA ASN A 188 -18.30 0.25 15.19
C ASN A 188 -18.38 -1.19 15.71
N ASN A 189 -18.16 -2.17 14.84
CA ASN A 189 -18.24 -3.60 15.14
C ASN A 189 -16.87 -4.25 15.33
N PHE A 190 -15.77 -3.49 15.23
CA PHE A 190 -14.40 -4.01 15.22
C PHE A 190 -14.11 -4.96 16.38
N LYS A 191 -14.51 -4.58 17.61
CA LYS A 191 -14.29 -5.41 18.78
C LYS A 191 -15.01 -6.77 18.66
N ALA A 192 -16.26 -6.77 18.25
CA ALA A 192 -17.05 -7.99 18.09
C ALA A 192 -16.52 -8.88 16.95
N GLU A 193 -16.11 -8.27 15.82
CA GLU A 193 -15.48 -8.99 14.71
C GLU A 193 -14.15 -9.63 15.12
N PHE A 194 -13.34 -8.91 15.91
CA PHE A 194 -12.06 -9.42 16.39
C PHE A 194 -12.24 -10.55 17.42
N GLU A 195 -13.16 -10.40 18.37
CA GLU A 195 -13.51 -11.46 19.33
C GLU A 195 -14.04 -12.72 18.62
N GLN A 196 -14.79 -12.56 17.55
CA GLN A 196 -15.26 -13.70 16.75
C GLN A 196 -14.08 -14.37 16.02
N TYR A 197 -13.18 -13.58 15.42
CA TYR A 197 -11.97 -14.11 14.81
C TYR A 197 -11.13 -14.94 15.82
N GLU A 198 -10.95 -14.46 17.06
CA GLU A 198 -10.21 -15.18 18.08
C GLU A 198 -10.87 -16.53 18.46
N LYS A 199 -12.21 -16.57 18.53
CA LYS A 199 -12.95 -17.82 18.77
C LYS A 199 -12.79 -18.82 17.63
N ASP A 200 -12.90 -18.33 16.39
CA ASP A 200 -12.77 -19.16 15.19
C ASP A 200 -11.33 -19.69 15.07
N LEU A 201 -10.33 -18.86 15.38
CA LEU A 201 -8.93 -19.27 15.43
C LEU A 201 -8.67 -20.33 16.51
N ALA A 202 -9.25 -20.16 17.71
CA ALA A 202 -9.12 -21.13 18.79
C ALA A 202 -9.75 -22.48 18.38
N GLN A 203 -10.87 -22.46 17.69
CA GLN A 203 -11.47 -23.69 17.16
C GLN A 203 -10.60 -24.32 16.07
N TRP A 204 -10.10 -23.50 15.12
CA TRP A 204 -9.20 -23.97 14.08
C TRP A 204 -7.94 -24.65 14.66
N LYS A 205 -7.32 -24.06 15.70
CA LYS A 205 -6.16 -24.65 16.38
C LYS A 205 -6.47 -26.03 17.00
N LYS A 206 -7.64 -26.18 17.62
CA LYS A 206 -8.08 -27.48 18.17
C LYS A 206 -8.24 -28.53 17.06
N ASP A 207 -8.87 -28.14 15.95
CA ASP A 207 -9.16 -29.04 14.83
C ASP A 207 -7.88 -29.50 14.11
N HIS A 208 -6.80 -28.72 14.20
CA HIS A 208 -5.49 -28.98 13.57
C HIS A 208 -4.40 -29.43 14.58
N GLY A 209 -4.76 -29.73 15.80
CA GLY A 209 -3.81 -30.24 16.82
C GLY A 209 -2.74 -29.23 17.25
N GLN A 210 -3.04 -27.93 17.17
CA GLN A 210 -2.15 -26.81 17.55
C GLN A 210 -2.62 -26.13 18.85
N GLY A 211 -3.47 -26.80 19.61
CA GLY A 211 -4.00 -26.30 20.88
C GLY A 211 -3.16 -26.70 22.10
#